data_95e18ea5bd8677c9214a23ec079392e8
#
_entry.id   95e18ea5bd8677c9214a23ec079392e8
#
_cell.length_a   1.000
_cell.length_b   1.000
_cell.length_c   1.000
_cell.angle_alpha   90.00
_cell.angle_beta   90.00
_cell.angle_gamma   90.00
#
_symmetry.space_group_name_H-M   'P 1'
#
loop_
_entity.id
_entity.type
_entity.pdbx_description
1 polymer ?
#
loop_
_entity_poly.entity_id
_entity_poly.type
_entity_poly.pdbx_seq_one_letter_code
_entity_poly.pdbx_strand_id
1 'polypeptide(L)'
;EGPPDALVAVGVEVLKNGVTEQIRARKEVILCGGAINSPQLLQLSGIGDPEHLKAVGIEVKVNLPGVGQNLKDHVETYVQYECKKPITLYSTNNPLVKAKIGLEWLLFQKGLGATNHFESGGFIRSDAGVKHPDLQYHFLPMAVRYDGSSPVKCHGFQAHVGPMRSTS
;
A
#
# COMPACT_ATOMS: atom_id res chain seq x y z
N GLU A 1 1.46 -25.58 -16.36
CA GLU A 1 1.56 -26.71 -17.28
C GLU A 1 0.66 -27.86 -16.78
N GLY A 2 0.17 -28.69 -17.66
CA GLY A 2 -0.69 -29.85 -17.34
C GLY A 2 -2.00 -29.88 -18.15
N PRO A 3 -2.78 -30.95 -18.04
CA PRO A 3 -4.09 -31.01 -18.68
C PRO A 3 -5.06 -29.98 -18.05
N PRO A 4 -6.13 -29.59 -18.76
CA PRO A 4 -7.03 -28.50 -18.31
C PRO A 4 -7.65 -28.67 -16.91
N ASP A 5 -7.79 -29.92 -16.46
CA ASP A 5 -8.35 -30.31 -15.16
C ASP A 5 -7.29 -30.51 -14.06
N ALA A 6 -6.00 -30.39 -14.41
CA ALA A 6 -4.88 -30.57 -13.48
C ALA A 6 -3.70 -29.62 -13.78
N LEU A 7 -3.99 -28.33 -13.98
CA LEU A 7 -2.97 -27.32 -14.22
C LEU A 7 -2.12 -27.06 -12.96
N VAL A 8 -0.82 -27.01 -13.16
CA VAL A 8 0.16 -26.75 -12.10
C VAL A 8 1.03 -25.53 -12.46
N ALA A 9 1.23 -24.64 -11.52
CA ALA A 9 2.18 -23.55 -11.64
C ALA A 9 3.61 -24.11 -11.48
N VAL A 10 4.39 -24.14 -12.55
CA VAL A 10 5.73 -24.76 -12.59
C VAL A 10 6.86 -23.73 -12.53
N GLY A 11 6.55 -22.45 -12.55
CA GLY A 11 7.54 -21.37 -12.55
C GLY A 11 6.94 -20.03 -12.90
N VAL A 12 7.83 -19.08 -13.19
CA VAL A 12 7.48 -17.72 -13.60
C VAL A 12 8.28 -17.31 -14.84
N GLU A 13 7.70 -16.45 -15.66
CA GLU A 13 8.42 -15.74 -16.70
C GLU A 13 8.84 -14.37 -16.19
N VAL A 14 10.09 -13.99 -16.42
CA VAL A 14 10.65 -12.70 -16.07
C VAL A 14 11.27 -12.03 -17.28
N LEU A 15 11.04 -10.74 -17.43
CA LEU A 15 11.71 -9.92 -18.42
C LEU A 15 12.97 -9.31 -17.83
N LYS A 16 14.14 -9.77 -18.27
CA LYS A 16 15.43 -9.30 -17.82
C LYS A 16 16.25 -8.77 -18.98
N ASN A 17 16.60 -7.50 -18.94
CA ASN A 17 17.37 -6.84 -20.01
C ASN A 17 16.74 -7.00 -21.41
N GLY A 18 15.40 -6.99 -21.51
CA GLY A 18 14.66 -7.17 -22.76
C GLY A 18 14.53 -8.62 -23.24
N VAL A 19 15.05 -9.59 -22.51
CA VAL A 19 14.93 -11.02 -22.80
C VAL A 19 14.01 -11.69 -21.80
N THR A 20 13.07 -12.50 -22.29
CA THR A 20 12.21 -13.31 -21.45
C THR A 20 12.94 -14.57 -21.00
N GLU A 21 13.06 -14.74 -19.70
CA GLU A 21 13.62 -15.94 -19.06
C GLU A 21 12.55 -16.69 -18.27
N GLN A 22 12.58 -18.02 -18.31
CA GLN A 22 11.71 -18.87 -17.49
C GLN A 22 12.48 -19.38 -16.27
N ILE A 23 11.95 -19.12 -15.07
CA ILE A 23 12.51 -19.61 -13.82
C ILE A 23 11.58 -20.68 -13.26
N ARG A 24 12.04 -21.93 -13.19
CA ARG A 24 11.22 -23.05 -12.73
C ARG A 24 11.23 -23.16 -11.20
N ALA A 25 10.04 -23.42 -10.66
CA ALA A 25 9.85 -23.74 -9.25
C ALA A 25 9.98 -25.26 -9.01
N ARG A 26 10.64 -25.63 -7.90
CA ARG A 26 10.79 -27.05 -7.52
C ARG A 26 9.58 -27.60 -6.75
N LYS A 27 8.79 -26.73 -6.10
CA LYS A 27 7.64 -27.13 -5.29
C LYS A 27 6.41 -26.30 -5.61
N GLU A 28 6.48 -24.99 -5.48
CA GLU A 28 5.35 -24.07 -5.62
C GLU A 28 5.80 -22.69 -6.07
N VAL A 29 4.85 -21.89 -6.57
CA VAL A 29 5.01 -20.46 -6.86
C VAL A 29 4.15 -19.67 -5.88
N ILE A 30 4.78 -18.76 -5.12
CA ILE A 30 4.12 -17.95 -4.12
C ILE A 30 3.96 -16.53 -4.66
N LEU A 31 2.72 -16.05 -4.81
CA LEU A 31 2.41 -14.70 -5.27
C LEU A 31 2.28 -13.75 -4.08
N CYS A 32 3.20 -12.81 -3.95
CA CYS A 32 3.23 -11.78 -2.91
C CYS A 32 3.18 -10.36 -3.49
N GLY A 33 2.47 -10.16 -4.61
CA GLY A 33 2.41 -8.88 -5.32
C GLY A 33 1.43 -7.84 -4.73
N GLY A 34 0.74 -8.18 -3.62
CA GLY A 34 -0.27 -7.32 -3.01
C GLY A 34 -1.62 -7.38 -3.73
N ALA A 35 -2.56 -6.53 -3.30
CA ALA A 35 -3.96 -6.57 -3.72
C ALA A 35 -4.18 -6.24 -5.21
N ILE A 36 -3.25 -5.57 -5.85
CA ILE A 36 -3.32 -5.20 -7.27
C ILE A 36 -2.49 -6.16 -8.12
N ASN A 37 -1.21 -6.36 -7.80
CA ASN A 37 -0.31 -7.10 -8.68
C ASN A 37 -0.53 -8.62 -8.62
N SER A 38 -0.95 -9.19 -7.48
CA SER A 38 -1.24 -10.63 -7.42
C SER A 38 -2.41 -11.04 -8.33
N PRO A 39 -3.57 -10.36 -8.31
CA PRO A 39 -4.63 -10.59 -9.28
C PRO A 39 -4.19 -10.32 -10.72
N GLN A 40 -3.39 -9.29 -10.97
CA GLN A 40 -2.86 -8.99 -12.30
C GLN A 40 -2.01 -10.15 -12.83
N LEU A 41 -1.09 -10.69 -12.02
CA LEU A 41 -0.26 -11.85 -12.41
C LEU A 41 -1.10 -13.09 -12.69
N LEU A 42 -2.16 -13.35 -11.92
CA LEU A 42 -3.10 -14.42 -12.18
C LEU A 42 -3.80 -14.22 -13.52
N GLN A 43 -4.33 -13.03 -13.77
CA GLN A 43 -5.02 -12.71 -15.03
C GLN A 43 -4.09 -12.82 -16.23
N LEU A 44 -2.87 -12.28 -16.16
CA LEU A 44 -1.85 -12.43 -17.20
C LEU A 44 -1.48 -13.91 -17.45
N SER A 45 -1.64 -14.76 -16.44
CA SER A 45 -1.43 -16.20 -16.55
C SER A 45 -2.66 -16.97 -17.07
N GLY A 46 -3.73 -16.27 -17.44
CA GLY A 46 -4.97 -16.87 -17.96
C GLY A 46 -5.93 -17.36 -16.88
N ILE A 47 -5.78 -16.88 -15.63
CA ILE A 47 -6.62 -17.25 -14.48
C ILE A 47 -7.49 -16.04 -14.09
N GLY A 48 -8.79 -16.10 -14.35
CA GLY A 48 -9.68 -14.97 -14.11
C GLY A 48 -11.06 -15.14 -14.75
N ASP A 49 -11.75 -14.02 -14.89
CA ASP A 49 -13.03 -13.94 -15.62
C ASP A 49 -12.79 -14.17 -17.11
N PRO A 50 -13.45 -15.19 -17.72
CA PRO A 50 -13.26 -15.54 -19.13
C PRO A 50 -13.63 -14.42 -20.11
N GLU A 51 -14.65 -13.63 -19.82
CA GLU A 51 -15.08 -12.54 -20.70
C GLU A 51 -14.08 -11.40 -20.68
N HIS A 52 -13.64 -11.04 -19.49
CA HIS A 52 -12.60 -10.02 -19.31
C HIS A 52 -11.27 -10.44 -19.96
N LEU A 53 -10.80 -11.68 -19.70
CA LEU A 53 -9.54 -12.17 -20.29
C LEU A 53 -9.56 -12.18 -21.81
N LYS A 54 -10.65 -12.64 -22.40
CA LYS A 54 -10.85 -12.63 -23.87
C LYS A 54 -10.85 -11.21 -24.43
N ALA A 55 -11.53 -10.28 -23.75
CA ALA A 55 -11.60 -8.88 -24.18
C ALA A 55 -10.23 -8.19 -24.23
N VAL A 56 -9.29 -8.61 -23.38
CA VAL A 56 -7.91 -8.10 -23.37
C VAL A 56 -6.90 -9.01 -24.10
N GLY A 57 -7.39 -10.01 -24.83
CA GLY A 57 -6.57 -10.89 -25.69
C GLY A 57 -5.76 -11.94 -24.93
N ILE A 58 -6.17 -12.30 -23.72
CA ILE A 58 -5.52 -13.32 -22.90
C ILE A 58 -6.27 -14.65 -23.04
N GLU A 59 -5.54 -15.72 -23.30
CA GLU A 59 -6.09 -17.08 -23.34
C GLU A 59 -6.57 -17.52 -21.96
N VAL A 60 -7.81 -17.98 -21.87
CA VAL A 60 -8.40 -18.47 -20.61
C VAL A 60 -7.89 -19.88 -20.32
N LYS A 61 -7.17 -20.03 -19.23
CA LYS A 61 -6.70 -21.35 -18.72
C LYS A 61 -7.56 -21.85 -17.58
N VAL A 62 -7.95 -20.94 -16.66
CA VAL A 62 -8.81 -21.28 -15.52
C VAL A 62 -9.89 -20.24 -15.38
N ASN A 63 -11.15 -20.68 -15.42
CA ASN A 63 -12.30 -19.83 -15.12
C ASN A 63 -12.39 -19.58 -13.61
N LEU A 64 -11.97 -18.41 -13.17
CA LEU A 64 -11.99 -17.98 -11.78
C LEU A 64 -12.44 -16.52 -11.70
N PRO A 65 -13.74 -16.23 -11.81
CA PRO A 65 -14.26 -14.85 -11.97
C PRO A 65 -14.04 -13.94 -10.76
N GLY A 66 -13.73 -14.50 -9.60
CA GLY A 66 -13.40 -13.72 -8.40
C GLY A 66 -12.03 -13.03 -8.44
N VAL A 67 -11.16 -13.38 -9.37
CA VAL A 67 -9.82 -12.77 -9.47
C VAL A 67 -9.91 -11.32 -9.93
N GLY A 68 -9.39 -10.41 -9.10
CA GLY A 68 -9.43 -8.97 -9.35
C GLY A 68 -10.75 -8.30 -8.97
N GLN A 69 -11.69 -9.05 -8.40
CA GLN A 69 -12.96 -8.51 -7.92
C GLN A 69 -12.88 -8.11 -6.43
N ASN A 70 -13.84 -7.29 -6.00
CA ASN A 70 -13.99 -6.88 -4.60
C ASN A 70 -12.74 -6.22 -4.00
N LEU A 71 -11.98 -5.45 -4.79
CA LEU A 71 -10.90 -4.63 -4.27
C LEU A 71 -11.48 -3.67 -3.21
N LYS A 72 -10.88 -3.68 -2.03
CA LYS A 72 -11.25 -2.79 -0.92
C LYS A 72 -10.07 -1.93 -0.56
N ASP A 73 -10.32 -0.66 -0.37
CA ASP A 73 -9.33 0.30 0.11
C ASP A 73 -9.88 1.09 1.30
N HIS A 74 -9.00 1.72 2.05
CA HIS A 74 -9.39 2.56 3.17
C HIS A 74 -10.01 3.87 2.66
N VAL A 75 -11.22 4.16 3.13
CA VAL A 75 -11.75 5.52 3.05
C VAL A 75 -11.19 6.29 4.24
N GLU A 76 -10.51 7.37 3.99
CA GLU A 76 -9.87 8.17 5.02
C GLU A 76 -10.26 9.64 4.89
N THR A 77 -10.54 10.27 6.01
CA THR A 77 -10.67 11.71 6.12
C THR A 77 -9.62 12.24 7.10
N TYR A 78 -9.22 13.49 6.93
CA TYR A 78 -8.27 14.11 7.83
C TYR A 78 -8.63 15.56 8.14
N VAL A 79 -8.28 15.96 9.34
CA VAL A 79 -8.42 17.33 9.82
C VAL A 79 -7.01 17.91 9.98
N GLN A 80 -6.76 19.07 9.34
CA GLN A 80 -5.47 19.74 9.38
C GLN A 80 -5.57 21.07 10.12
N TYR A 81 -4.52 21.35 10.87
CA TYR A 81 -4.36 22.66 11.53
C TYR A 81 -2.96 23.21 11.36
N GLU A 82 -2.86 24.51 11.26
CA GLU A 82 -1.59 25.21 11.35
C GLU A 82 -1.09 25.23 12.79
N CYS A 83 0.18 24.92 12.96
CA CYS A 83 0.83 24.94 14.27
C CYS A 83 1.49 26.31 14.51
N LYS A 84 1.10 27.00 15.59
CA LYS A 84 1.66 28.31 15.95
C LYS A 84 3.14 28.27 16.34
N LYS A 85 3.66 27.08 16.68
CA LYS A 85 5.06 26.89 17.07
C LYS A 85 5.80 26.08 16.00
N PRO A 86 7.09 26.35 15.75
CA PRO A 86 7.89 25.64 14.76
C PRO A 86 8.40 24.28 15.28
N ILE A 87 7.49 23.41 15.72
CA ILE A 87 7.80 22.13 16.38
C ILE A 87 7.40 20.91 15.54
N THR A 88 6.94 21.11 14.29
CA THR A 88 6.48 20.02 13.43
C THR A 88 7.58 19.56 12.47
N LEU A 89 7.33 18.45 11.78
CA LEU A 89 8.24 17.89 10.78
C LEU A 89 8.51 18.82 9.59
N TYR A 90 7.78 19.92 9.45
CA TYR A 90 8.05 20.90 8.39
C TYR A 90 9.50 21.42 8.43
N SER A 91 10.11 21.49 9.61
CA SER A 91 11.53 21.85 9.79
C SER A 91 12.47 20.94 8.98
N THR A 92 12.06 19.70 8.70
CA THR A 92 12.88 18.74 7.94
C THR A 92 13.02 19.13 6.46
N ASN A 93 12.27 20.11 5.97
CA ASN A 93 12.44 20.64 4.61
C ASN A 93 13.75 21.45 4.45
N ASN A 94 14.35 21.89 5.56
CA ASN A 94 15.66 22.54 5.55
C ASN A 94 16.77 21.50 5.29
N PRO A 95 17.63 21.69 4.26
CA PRO A 95 18.70 20.75 3.93
C PRO A 95 19.70 20.50 5.10
N LEU A 96 20.01 21.51 5.88
CA LEU A 96 20.90 21.37 7.04
C LEU A 96 20.27 20.51 8.14
N VAL A 97 18.96 20.66 8.37
CA VAL A 97 18.21 19.81 9.30
C VAL A 97 18.17 18.37 8.82
N LYS A 98 17.93 18.14 7.52
CA LYS A 98 18.01 16.80 6.92
C LYS A 98 19.38 16.16 7.10
N ALA A 99 20.45 16.90 6.83
CA ALA A 99 21.81 16.41 7.01
C ALA A 99 22.10 16.03 8.47
N LYS A 100 21.66 16.86 9.41
CA LYS A 100 21.79 16.58 10.85
C LYS A 100 21.04 15.30 11.24
N ILE A 101 19.78 15.16 10.80
CA ILE A 101 18.96 13.97 11.08
C ILE A 101 19.61 12.72 10.49
N GLY A 102 20.10 12.79 9.24
CA GLY A 102 20.79 11.69 8.59
C GLY A 102 22.07 11.28 9.31
N LEU A 103 22.87 12.23 9.76
CA LEU A 103 24.09 11.99 10.54
C LEU A 103 23.79 11.38 11.90
N GLU A 104 22.78 11.90 12.61
CA GLU A 104 22.33 11.36 13.90
C GLU A 104 21.88 9.91 13.76
N TRP A 105 21.10 9.62 12.73
CA TRP A 105 20.64 8.26 12.47
C TRP A 105 21.80 7.33 12.08
N LEU A 106 22.72 7.78 11.22
CA LEU A 106 23.87 6.98 10.77
C LEU A 106 24.81 6.60 11.92
N LEU A 107 25.08 7.54 12.82
CA LEU A 107 26.03 7.34 13.91
C LEU A 107 25.39 6.69 15.14
N PHE A 108 24.13 6.99 15.43
CA PHE A 108 23.50 6.60 16.69
C PHE A 108 22.21 5.82 16.55
N GLN A 109 21.69 5.69 15.31
CA GLN A 109 20.39 5.05 15.00
C GLN A 109 19.23 5.60 15.84
N LYS A 110 19.23 6.90 16.08
CA LYS A 110 18.29 7.65 16.93
C LYS A 110 17.72 8.88 16.22
N GLY A 111 16.81 9.57 16.90
CA GLY A 111 16.21 10.82 16.43
C GLY A 111 15.15 10.61 15.37
N LEU A 112 14.83 11.67 14.65
CA LEU A 112 13.76 11.69 13.66
C LEU A 112 13.96 10.71 12.49
N GLY A 113 15.19 10.31 12.21
CA GLY A 113 15.49 9.29 11.18
C GLY A 113 15.18 7.85 11.61
N ALA A 114 14.89 7.61 12.88
CA ALA A 114 14.63 6.28 13.44
C ALA A 114 13.15 6.02 13.73
N THR A 115 12.26 6.94 13.40
CA THR A 115 10.81 6.83 13.63
C THR A 115 10.03 6.92 12.32
N ASN A 116 8.84 6.33 12.29
CA ASN A 116 7.89 6.44 11.18
C ASN A 116 7.02 7.71 11.25
N HIS A 117 7.20 8.53 12.28
CA HIS A 117 6.50 9.78 12.55
C HIS A 117 5.01 9.66 12.92
N PHE A 118 4.44 8.47 12.95
CA PHE A 118 3.09 8.19 13.42
C PHE A 118 3.12 7.68 14.86
N GLU A 119 3.53 8.56 15.79
CA GLU A 119 3.79 8.19 17.17
C GLU A 119 2.54 8.21 18.05
N SER A 120 1.42 8.72 17.53
CA SER A 120 0.14 8.77 18.23
C SER A 120 -0.97 8.30 17.33
N GLY A 121 -1.83 7.45 17.87
CA GLY A 121 -3.00 6.93 17.18
C GLY A 121 -3.88 6.12 18.12
N GLY A 122 -4.96 5.59 17.61
CA GLY A 122 -5.88 4.79 18.40
C GLY A 122 -6.95 4.11 17.55
N PHE A 123 -7.66 3.22 18.22
CA PHE A 123 -8.80 2.52 17.67
C PHE A 123 -10.02 2.83 18.53
N ILE A 124 -11.08 3.33 17.91
CA ILE A 124 -12.30 3.72 18.59
C ILE A 124 -13.51 3.04 17.96
N ARG A 125 -14.61 3.03 18.67
CA ARG A 125 -15.90 2.59 18.15
C ARG A 125 -16.66 3.78 17.59
N SER A 126 -17.26 3.59 16.41
CA SER A 126 -18.12 4.62 15.80
C SER A 126 -19.42 4.84 16.59
N ASP A 127 -19.89 3.78 17.28
CA ASP A 127 -21.10 3.81 18.11
C ASP A 127 -20.94 2.88 19.33
N ALA A 128 -21.73 3.13 20.35
CA ALA A 128 -21.77 2.34 21.59
C ALA A 128 -22.18 0.86 21.37
N GLY A 129 -22.99 0.58 20.33
CA GLY A 129 -23.42 -0.78 19.98
C GLY A 129 -22.40 -1.60 19.20
N VAL A 130 -21.31 -1.02 18.75
CA VAL A 130 -20.29 -1.73 17.97
C VAL A 130 -19.45 -2.61 18.88
N LYS A 131 -19.37 -3.90 18.54
CA LYS A 131 -18.69 -4.93 19.37
C LYS A 131 -17.19 -4.69 19.50
N HIS A 132 -16.54 -4.26 18.41
CA HIS A 132 -15.09 -4.00 18.33
C HIS A 132 -14.83 -2.61 17.79
N PRO A 133 -13.68 -1.98 18.08
CA PRO A 133 -13.27 -0.76 17.40
C PRO A 133 -13.33 -0.95 15.88
N ASP A 134 -13.94 0.00 15.20
CA ASP A 134 -14.15 0.00 13.75
C ASP A 134 -13.63 1.26 13.05
N LEU A 135 -13.12 2.21 13.84
CA LEU A 135 -12.40 3.37 13.37
C LEU A 135 -10.96 3.32 13.87
N GLN A 136 -10.04 3.58 12.95
CA GLN A 136 -8.64 3.84 13.24
C GLN A 136 -8.37 5.32 13.08
N TYR A 137 -7.64 5.92 14.01
CA TYR A 137 -7.07 7.23 13.76
C TYR A 137 -5.57 7.23 14.04
N HIS A 138 -4.86 8.13 13.37
CA HIS A 138 -3.45 8.39 13.62
C HIS A 138 -3.12 9.86 13.42
N PHE A 139 -2.11 10.30 14.12
CA PHE A 139 -1.67 11.67 14.14
C PHE A 139 -0.34 11.81 13.38
N LEU A 140 -0.29 12.80 12.49
CA LEU A 140 0.93 13.15 11.76
C LEU A 140 1.33 14.59 12.10
N PRO A 141 2.51 14.82 12.70
CA PRO A 141 3.00 16.17 13.02
C PRO A 141 3.54 16.89 11.77
N MET A 142 2.79 16.82 10.68
CA MET A 142 3.06 17.48 9.41
C MET A 142 1.74 17.69 8.66
N ALA A 143 1.60 18.80 7.96
CA ALA A 143 0.49 19.02 7.04
C ALA A 143 0.89 18.54 5.64
N VAL A 144 0.22 17.52 5.13
CA VAL A 144 0.47 16.91 3.82
C VAL A 144 -0.78 17.02 2.96
N ARG A 145 -0.60 17.24 1.67
CA ARG A 145 -1.68 17.18 0.67
C ARG A 145 -1.59 15.85 -0.09
N TYR A 146 -2.71 15.17 -0.22
CA TYR A 146 -2.79 13.88 -0.90
C TYR A 146 -3.31 13.98 -2.34
N ASP A 147 -3.55 15.19 -2.81
CA ASP A 147 -3.99 15.50 -4.18
C ASP A 147 -2.86 15.58 -5.21
N GLY A 148 -1.62 15.27 -4.80
CA GLY A 148 -0.42 15.40 -5.64
C GLY A 148 0.08 16.83 -5.81
N SER A 149 -0.53 17.81 -5.17
CA SER A 149 -0.09 19.21 -5.19
C SER A 149 1.16 19.44 -4.33
N SER A 150 1.69 20.65 -4.41
CA SER A 150 2.86 21.04 -3.60
C SER A 150 2.59 20.89 -2.10
N PRO A 151 3.58 20.45 -1.31
CA PRO A 151 3.46 20.37 0.15
C PRO A 151 3.01 21.70 0.76
N VAL A 152 2.29 21.62 1.88
CA VAL A 152 1.89 22.79 2.65
C VAL A 152 3.14 23.49 3.17
N LYS A 153 3.25 24.80 2.93
CA LYS A 153 4.43 25.60 3.27
C LYS A 153 4.32 26.26 4.65
N CYS A 154 3.85 25.51 5.65
CA CYS A 154 3.78 25.98 7.03
C CYS A 154 4.00 24.84 8.00
N HIS A 155 4.27 25.18 9.26
CA HIS A 155 4.19 24.20 10.35
C HIS A 155 2.73 23.82 10.56
N GLY A 156 2.42 22.55 10.45
CA GLY A 156 1.07 22.03 10.61
C GLY A 156 1.09 20.60 11.10
N PHE A 157 -0.07 20.13 11.49
CA PHE A 157 -0.32 18.75 11.88
C PHE A 157 -1.68 18.29 11.36
N GLN A 158 -1.88 17.01 11.30
CA GLN A 158 -3.14 16.43 10.88
C GLN A 158 -3.46 15.16 11.66
N ALA A 159 -4.76 14.97 11.90
CA ALA A 159 -5.32 13.75 12.42
C ALA A 159 -6.11 13.06 11.31
N HIS A 160 -5.81 11.81 11.06
CA HIS A 160 -6.47 10.96 10.08
C HIS A 160 -7.45 10.04 10.78
N VAL A 161 -8.61 9.85 10.19
CA VAL A 161 -9.64 8.92 10.68
C VAL A 161 -10.18 8.12 9.50
N GLY A 162 -10.17 6.82 9.63
CA GLY A 162 -10.71 5.93 8.62
C GLY A 162 -11.42 4.71 9.21
N PRO A 163 -12.49 4.21 8.55
CA PRO A 163 -13.12 2.96 8.92
C PRO A 163 -12.18 1.79 8.63
N MET A 164 -12.07 0.86 9.57
CA MET A 164 -11.20 -0.32 9.43
C MET A 164 -11.79 -1.38 8.50
N ARG A 165 -13.09 -1.31 8.22
CA ARG A 165 -13.81 -2.26 7.37
C ARG A 165 -14.58 -1.50 6.30
N SER A 166 -13.84 -1.06 5.29
CA SER A 166 -14.46 -0.47 4.11
C SER A 166 -15.07 -1.57 3.26
N THR A 167 -16.25 -1.29 2.71
CA THR A 167 -16.88 -2.09 1.65
C THR A 167 -17.02 -1.17 0.45
N SER A 168 -16.50 -1.58 -0.67
CA SER A 168 -16.71 -0.89 -1.96
C SER A 168 -17.98 -1.39 -2.62
#